data_3e55f1710e8364cb177f3cf602ce1978
#
_entry.id   3e55f1710e8364cb177f3cf602ce1978
#
_cell.length_a   1.000
_cell.length_b   1.000
_cell.length_c   1.000
_cell.angle_alpha   90.00
_cell.angle_beta   90.00
_cell.angle_gamma   90.00
#
_symmetry.space_group_name_H-M   'P 1'
#
loop_
_entity.id
_entity.type
_entity.pdbx_description
1 polymer ?
#
loop_
_entity_poly.entity_id
_entity_poly.type
_entity_poly.pdbx_seq_one_letter_code
_entity_poly.pdbx_strand_id
1 'polypeptide(L)'
;LRFNPKNPNWLNRDRFVLSAGHGSMLLYSLLHLTGYKNISLNDIKNFRQLKSICAGHPEYHLGTGIETTTGPLGQGVANSVGFAIAEEILKKKLGKEIINHKTYVLAGDGCLMEGISHEAMSLAGHLKLKNLVMLFDNNSISIDGPTSLAVSDNFKKRFESYGWDYMLINGHNEKEIFATLKKVQNAKKPTVISCKTKIGYGSPNKSGKASSHGSPIGLGEIKLVRKVLDWKHKPFEIPKSILNEWRKIGNKGAKLNSAWSKIYKRKKNLVDKVFKNNFSKALKSEKQNSLRENKSLASRKASELTL
;
A
#
# COMPACT_ATOMS: atom_id res chain seq x y z
N LEU A 1 -2.01 9.51 7.18
CA LEU A 1 -0.78 9.32 6.41
C LEU A 1 0.05 10.58 6.39
N ARG A 2 1.38 10.44 6.58
CA ARG A 2 2.38 11.50 6.37
C ARG A 2 2.89 11.41 4.93
N PHE A 3 2.56 12.35 4.12
CA PHE A 3 3.00 12.42 2.73
C PHE A 3 3.05 13.87 2.25
N ASN A 4 3.78 14.15 1.19
CA ASN A 4 3.84 15.45 0.56
C ASN A 4 3.84 15.28 -0.96
N PRO A 5 2.73 15.57 -1.66
CA PRO A 5 2.64 15.42 -3.11
C PRO A 5 3.68 16.24 -3.89
N LYS A 6 4.18 17.34 -3.30
CA LYS A 6 5.24 18.17 -3.89
C LYS A 6 6.64 17.56 -3.72
N ASN A 7 6.79 16.58 -2.82
CA ASN A 7 8.01 15.80 -2.62
C ASN A 7 7.66 14.31 -2.46
N PRO A 8 7.23 13.65 -3.54
CA PRO A 8 6.81 12.23 -3.51
C PRO A 8 7.94 11.29 -3.12
N ASN A 9 9.19 11.73 -3.22
CA ASN A 9 10.37 10.95 -2.86
C ASN A 9 10.86 11.20 -1.43
N TRP A 10 10.08 11.92 -0.61
CA TRP A 10 10.42 12.11 0.81
C TRP A 10 10.69 10.78 1.51
N LEU A 11 11.91 10.59 1.98
CA LEU A 11 12.37 9.30 2.52
C LEU A 11 11.53 8.82 3.72
N ASN A 12 11.11 9.73 4.60
CA ASN A 12 10.32 9.44 5.80
C ASN A 12 8.80 9.62 5.60
N ARG A 13 8.30 9.59 4.35
CA ARG A 13 6.86 9.55 4.10
C ARG A 13 6.28 8.20 4.50
N ASP A 14 5.04 8.14 4.93
CA ASP A 14 4.34 6.88 5.08
C ASP A 14 4.17 6.22 3.70
N ARG A 15 4.20 4.88 3.67
CA ARG A 15 3.96 4.09 2.47
C ARG A 15 2.51 3.65 2.43
N PHE A 16 1.90 3.73 1.26
CA PHE A 16 0.58 3.16 1.03
C PHE A 16 0.66 2.17 -0.13
N VAL A 17 0.32 0.93 0.14
CA VAL A 17 0.34 -0.17 -0.84
C VAL A 17 -1.07 -0.66 -1.07
N LEU A 18 -1.51 -0.65 -2.32
CA LEU A 18 -2.77 -1.26 -2.73
C LEU A 18 -2.49 -2.70 -3.19
N SER A 19 -2.63 -3.66 -2.27
CA SER A 19 -2.44 -5.09 -2.57
C SER A 19 -3.58 -5.64 -3.42
N ALA A 20 -4.82 -5.17 -3.19
CA ALA A 20 -5.95 -5.43 -4.07
C ALA A 20 -5.81 -4.59 -5.37
N GLY A 21 -4.80 -4.91 -6.19
CA GLY A 21 -4.37 -4.08 -7.33
C GLY A 21 -5.44 -3.82 -8.38
N HIS A 22 -6.44 -4.70 -8.49
CA HIS A 22 -7.60 -4.49 -9.38
C HIS A 22 -8.48 -3.29 -8.98
N GLY A 23 -8.36 -2.79 -7.74
CA GLY A 23 -8.97 -1.53 -7.26
C GLY A 23 -8.13 -0.27 -7.59
N SER A 24 -7.26 -0.32 -8.59
CA SER A 24 -6.26 0.70 -8.92
C SER A 24 -6.81 2.11 -9.07
N MET A 25 -8.04 2.28 -9.56
CA MET A 25 -8.67 3.59 -9.73
C MET A 25 -8.83 4.33 -8.39
N LEU A 26 -9.02 3.62 -7.26
CA LEU A 26 -9.00 4.23 -5.93
C LEU A 26 -7.69 4.96 -5.68
N LEU A 27 -6.56 4.28 -5.93
CA LEU A 27 -5.23 4.85 -5.73
C LEU A 27 -4.99 6.05 -6.64
N TYR A 28 -5.27 5.92 -7.94
CA TYR A 28 -5.08 7.01 -8.90
C TYR A 28 -5.93 8.24 -8.56
N SER A 29 -7.20 8.03 -8.20
CA SER A 29 -8.08 9.11 -7.78
C SER A 29 -7.55 9.84 -6.55
N LEU A 30 -7.09 9.11 -5.53
CA LEU A 30 -6.52 9.70 -4.31
C LEU A 30 -5.22 10.46 -4.58
N LEU A 31 -4.34 9.93 -5.44
CA LEU A 31 -3.11 10.62 -5.84
C LEU A 31 -3.44 11.92 -6.59
N HIS A 32 -4.36 11.86 -7.55
CA HIS A 32 -4.82 13.06 -8.26
C HIS A 32 -5.44 14.08 -7.31
N LEU A 33 -6.41 13.69 -6.51
CA LEU A 33 -7.13 14.58 -5.59
C LEU A 33 -6.21 15.24 -4.57
N THR A 34 -5.25 14.51 -4.01
CA THR A 34 -4.31 15.02 -3.02
C THR A 34 -3.18 15.87 -3.62
N GLY A 35 -2.96 15.84 -4.94
CA GLY A 35 -2.10 16.79 -5.64
C GLY A 35 -0.77 16.25 -6.14
N TYR A 36 -0.64 14.96 -6.32
CA TYR A 36 0.49 14.39 -7.06
C TYR A 36 0.42 14.83 -8.53
N LYS A 37 1.44 15.55 -9.01
CA LYS A 37 1.44 16.15 -10.35
C LYS A 37 1.48 15.11 -11.47
N ASN A 38 2.10 13.97 -11.21
CA ASN A 38 2.32 12.91 -12.19
C ASN A 38 1.09 12.01 -12.43
N ILE A 39 -0.03 12.29 -11.77
CA ILE A 39 -1.32 11.65 -12.02
C ILE A 39 -2.35 12.76 -12.29
N SER A 40 -2.50 13.10 -13.56
CA SER A 40 -3.44 14.13 -14.02
C SER A 40 -4.85 13.55 -14.21
N LEU A 41 -5.83 14.45 -14.37
CA LEU A 41 -7.19 14.03 -14.72
C LEU A 41 -7.24 13.37 -16.10
N ASN A 42 -6.35 13.77 -17.01
CA ASN A 42 -6.25 13.16 -18.33
C ASN A 42 -5.72 11.73 -18.25
N ASP A 43 -4.77 11.45 -17.35
CA ASP A 43 -4.29 10.09 -17.11
C ASP A 43 -5.41 9.20 -16.58
N ILE A 44 -6.25 9.71 -15.67
CA ILE A 44 -7.43 9.00 -15.15
C ILE A 44 -8.44 8.73 -16.27
N LYS A 45 -8.68 9.67 -17.18
CA LYS A 45 -9.55 9.47 -18.35
C LYS A 45 -9.04 8.37 -19.28
N ASN A 46 -7.72 8.22 -19.35
CA ASN A 46 -7.04 7.19 -20.15
C ASN A 46 -6.77 5.90 -19.35
N PHE A 47 -7.56 5.63 -18.30
CA PHE A 47 -7.45 4.41 -17.50
C PHE A 47 -7.48 3.15 -18.36
N ARG A 48 -6.51 2.25 -18.15
CA ARG A 48 -6.34 0.98 -18.89
C ARG A 48 -6.06 1.13 -20.40
N GLN A 49 -5.76 2.34 -20.87
CA GLN A 49 -5.35 2.51 -22.26
C GLN A 49 -3.85 2.22 -22.41
N LEU A 50 -3.45 1.78 -23.59
CA LEU A 50 -2.05 1.49 -23.89
C LEU A 50 -1.16 2.72 -23.58
N LYS A 51 -0.04 2.50 -22.91
CA LYS A 51 0.92 3.53 -22.45
C LYS A 51 0.37 4.51 -21.39
N SER A 52 -0.82 4.28 -20.85
CA SER A 52 -1.33 5.10 -19.76
C SER A 52 -0.61 4.75 -18.45
N ILE A 53 -0.22 5.79 -17.69
CA ILE A 53 0.30 5.62 -16.33
C ILE A 53 -0.75 5.08 -15.36
N CYS A 54 -2.04 5.25 -15.69
CA CYS A 54 -3.17 4.67 -14.97
C CYS A 54 -3.51 3.29 -15.54
N ALA A 55 -2.61 2.34 -15.41
CA ALA A 55 -2.77 0.95 -15.84
C ALA A 55 -3.89 0.23 -15.07
N GLY A 56 -4.32 -0.94 -15.54
CA GLY A 56 -5.36 -1.75 -14.89
C GLY A 56 -5.02 -2.18 -13.46
N HIS A 57 -3.74 -2.37 -13.19
CA HIS A 57 -3.15 -2.57 -11.87
C HIS A 57 -2.05 -1.53 -11.65
N PRO A 58 -1.78 -1.10 -10.40
CA PRO A 58 -0.73 -0.11 -10.16
C PRO A 58 0.64 -0.61 -10.60
N GLU A 59 1.35 0.22 -11.34
CA GLU A 59 2.75 0.01 -11.72
C GLU A 59 3.63 1.07 -11.05
N TYR A 60 4.76 0.63 -10.51
CA TYR A 60 5.71 1.55 -9.88
C TYR A 60 6.32 2.51 -10.90
N HIS A 61 6.14 3.79 -10.64
CA HIS A 61 6.82 4.85 -11.36
C HIS A 61 7.35 5.90 -10.38
N LEU A 62 8.63 6.25 -10.53
CA LEU A 62 9.26 7.21 -9.63
C LEU A 62 8.51 8.54 -9.58
N GLY A 63 8.22 9.01 -8.38
CA GLY A 63 7.60 10.34 -8.18
C GLY A 63 6.08 10.37 -8.37
N THR A 64 5.42 9.24 -8.60
CA THR A 64 3.95 9.17 -8.74
C THR A 64 3.21 9.02 -7.41
N GLY A 65 3.89 8.49 -6.40
CA GLY A 65 3.26 8.05 -5.14
C GLY A 65 2.78 6.61 -5.17
N ILE A 66 2.95 5.89 -6.28
CA ILE A 66 2.74 4.45 -6.38
C ILE A 66 3.98 3.75 -5.83
N GLU A 67 3.85 3.07 -4.70
CA GLU A 67 5.00 2.53 -3.95
C GLU A 67 5.56 1.24 -4.54
N THR A 68 4.71 0.42 -5.17
CA THR A 68 5.10 -0.86 -5.76
C THR A 68 4.10 -1.30 -6.82
N THR A 69 4.55 -2.13 -7.76
CA THR A 69 3.69 -2.80 -8.73
C THR A 69 2.92 -3.90 -8.05
N THR A 70 1.60 -3.92 -8.24
CA THR A 70 0.69 -4.97 -7.74
C THR A 70 -0.21 -5.46 -8.88
N GLY A 71 -0.99 -6.49 -8.62
CA GLY A 71 -1.85 -7.16 -9.60
C GLY A 71 -2.01 -8.61 -9.19
N PRO A 72 -0.93 -9.43 -9.23
CA PRO A 72 -0.96 -10.74 -8.58
C PRO A 72 -1.28 -10.60 -7.10
N LEU A 73 -2.31 -11.31 -6.64
CA LEU A 73 -2.79 -11.21 -5.25
C LEU A 73 -1.69 -11.64 -4.26
N GLY A 74 -1.69 -11.05 -3.08
CA GLY A 74 -0.68 -11.33 -2.04
C GLY A 74 0.65 -10.56 -2.19
N GLN A 75 1.04 -10.18 -3.40
CA GLN A 75 2.32 -9.49 -3.64
C GLN A 75 2.43 -8.16 -2.88
N GLY A 76 1.36 -7.36 -2.87
CA GLY A 76 1.34 -6.10 -2.12
C GLY A 76 1.47 -6.31 -0.60
N VAL A 77 0.87 -7.37 -0.05
CA VAL A 77 1.04 -7.75 1.36
C VAL A 77 2.50 -8.07 1.65
N ALA A 78 3.13 -8.93 0.85
CA ALA A 78 4.54 -9.31 1.03
C ALA A 78 5.49 -8.11 0.88
N ASN A 79 5.28 -7.27 -0.14
CA ASN A 79 6.08 -6.04 -0.33
C ASN A 79 5.94 -5.07 0.86
N SER A 80 4.74 -4.98 1.46
CA SER A 80 4.51 -4.14 2.63
C SER A 80 5.30 -4.61 3.85
N VAL A 81 5.44 -5.92 4.02
CA VAL A 81 6.31 -6.51 5.05
C VAL A 81 7.77 -6.14 4.78
N GLY A 82 8.22 -6.25 3.52
CA GLY A 82 9.56 -5.81 3.11
C GLY A 82 9.83 -4.33 3.41
N PHE A 83 8.87 -3.44 3.11
CA PHE A 83 8.97 -2.01 3.46
C PHE A 83 9.06 -1.79 4.97
N ALA A 84 8.29 -2.53 5.78
CA ALA A 84 8.34 -2.41 7.22
C ALA A 84 9.65 -2.94 7.83
N ILE A 85 10.23 -4.01 7.26
CA ILE A 85 11.57 -4.50 7.60
C ILE A 85 12.63 -3.43 7.25
N ALA A 86 12.57 -2.88 6.05
CA ALA A 86 13.47 -1.83 5.62
C ALA A 86 13.40 -0.58 6.52
N GLU A 87 12.19 -0.20 6.96
CA GLU A 87 11.98 0.89 7.92
C GLU A 87 12.70 0.62 9.23
N GLU A 88 12.55 -0.56 9.82
CA GLU A 88 13.21 -0.93 11.09
C GLU A 88 14.75 -0.95 10.95
N ILE A 89 15.28 -1.50 9.84
CA ILE A 89 16.73 -1.52 9.56
C ILE A 89 17.27 -0.08 9.42
N LEU A 90 16.62 0.73 8.59
CA LEU A 90 17.06 2.10 8.35
C LEU A 90 16.91 2.98 9.58
N LYS A 91 15.87 2.78 10.39
CA LYS A 91 15.69 3.47 11.66
C LYS A 91 16.81 3.16 12.66
N LYS A 92 17.25 1.90 12.73
CA LYS A 92 18.40 1.51 13.55
C LYS A 92 19.71 2.15 13.07
N LYS A 93 19.90 2.26 11.75
CA LYS A 93 21.12 2.83 11.16
C LYS A 93 21.16 4.35 11.17
N LEU A 94 20.02 5.02 10.94
CA LEU A 94 19.94 6.47 10.71
C LEU A 94 19.32 7.26 11.87
N GLY A 95 18.64 6.58 12.81
CA GLY A 95 17.89 7.18 13.88
C GLY A 95 16.42 7.48 13.53
N LYS A 96 15.57 7.48 14.56
CA LYS A 96 14.11 7.67 14.45
C LYS A 96 13.70 9.04 13.90
N GLU A 97 14.57 10.02 13.99
CA GLU A 97 14.34 11.36 13.45
C GLU A 97 14.50 11.41 11.92
N ILE A 98 15.24 10.48 11.33
CA ILE A 98 15.38 10.34 9.88
C ILE A 98 14.37 9.33 9.34
N ILE A 99 14.20 8.18 9.97
CA ILE A 99 13.31 7.11 9.56
C ILE A 99 12.39 6.72 10.69
N ASN A 100 11.09 6.93 10.51
CA ASN A 100 10.04 6.49 11.43
C ASN A 100 8.67 6.59 10.75
N HIS A 101 8.56 6.06 9.54
CA HIS A 101 7.31 6.06 8.79
C HIS A 101 6.52 4.77 9.05
N LYS A 102 5.23 4.81 8.75
CA LYS A 102 4.39 3.63 8.74
C LYS A 102 4.19 3.12 7.32
N THR A 103 3.97 1.83 7.20
CA THR A 103 3.50 1.18 5.98
C THR A 103 2.05 0.78 6.17
N TYR A 104 1.18 1.26 5.30
CA TYR A 104 -0.23 0.90 5.23
C TYR A 104 -0.45 0.05 3.98
N VAL A 105 -1.12 -1.08 4.13
CA VAL A 105 -1.50 -1.94 3.02
C VAL A 105 -2.99 -2.15 3.00
N LEU A 106 -3.63 -1.95 1.85
CA LEU A 106 -5.03 -2.29 1.61
C LEU A 106 -5.10 -3.63 0.88
N ALA A 107 -5.68 -4.62 1.53
CA ALA A 107 -5.82 -5.97 1.02
C ALA A 107 -7.30 -6.40 1.02
N GLY A 108 -7.73 -7.13 0.00
CA GLY A 108 -9.03 -7.78 -0.04
C GLY A 108 -8.97 -9.24 0.43
N ASP A 109 -10.12 -9.90 0.43
CA ASP A 109 -10.26 -11.31 0.82
C ASP A 109 -9.29 -12.22 0.04
N GLY A 110 -9.25 -12.10 -1.28
CA GLY A 110 -8.37 -12.91 -2.14
C GLY A 110 -6.88 -12.70 -1.84
N CYS A 111 -6.45 -11.49 -1.46
CA CYS A 111 -5.07 -11.26 -1.06
C CYS A 111 -4.67 -12.10 0.15
N LEU A 112 -5.59 -12.32 1.09
CA LEU A 112 -5.34 -13.07 2.33
C LEU A 112 -5.44 -14.59 2.16
N MET A 113 -5.88 -15.05 1.00
CA MET A 113 -5.92 -16.48 0.65
C MET A 113 -4.60 -16.96 0.06
N GLU A 114 -3.76 -16.06 -0.47
CA GLU A 114 -2.49 -16.40 -1.12
C GLU A 114 -1.45 -16.92 -0.12
N GLY A 115 -0.71 -17.97 -0.49
CA GLY A 115 0.33 -18.58 0.34
C GLY A 115 1.40 -17.58 0.78
N ILE A 116 1.86 -16.71 -0.12
CA ILE A 116 2.84 -15.66 0.19
C ILE A 116 2.36 -14.70 1.28
N SER A 117 1.05 -14.43 1.36
CA SER A 117 0.48 -13.59 2.41
C SER A 117 0.60 -14.25 3.78
N HIS A 118 0.34 -15.55 3.88
CA HIS A 118 0.49 -16.31 5.13
C HIS A 118 1.93 -16.27 5.64
N GLU A 119 2.91 -16.53 4.76
CA GLU A 119 4.33 -16.49 5.10
C GLU A 119 4.78 -15.09 5.53
N ALA A 120 4.43 -14.08 4.74
CA ALA A 120 4.80 -12.70 5.01
C ALA A 120 4.18 -12.17 6.31
N MET A 121 2.89 -12.46 6.56
CA MET A 121 2.20 -12.02 7.78
C MET A 121 2.76 -12.72 9.02
N SER A 122 3.10 -14.02 8.94
CA SER A 122 3.77 -14.75 10.02
C SER A 122 5.12 -14.13 10.36
N LEU A 123 5.95 -13.84 9.34
CA LEU A 123 7.24 -13.17 9.51
C LEU A 123 7.08 -11.77 10.14
N ALA A 124 6.10 -10.99 9.69
CA ALA A 124 5.85 -9.65 10.24
C ALA A 124 5.49 -9.67 11.73
N GLY A 125 4.69 -10.65 12.15
CA GLY A 125 4.34 -10.83 13.56
C GLY A 125 5.55 -11.28 14.39
N HIS A 126 6.33 -12.24 13.89
CA HIS A 126 7.58 -12.71 14.52
C HIS A 126 8.54 -11.54 14.76
N LEU A 127 8.74 -10.68 13.75
CA LEU A 127 9.60 -9.49 13.82
C LEU A 127 8.97 -8.32 14.58
N LYS A 128 7.71 -8.43 15.00
CA LYS A 128 6.95 -7.39 15.72
C LYS A 128 6.96 -6.04 15.00
N LEU A 129 6.71 -6.04 13.69
CA LEU A 129 6.78 -4.84 12.82
C LEU A 129 5.65 -3.85 13.13
N LYS A 130 5.77 -3.12 14.22
CA LYS A 130 4.72 -2.24 14.78
C LYS A 130 4.30 -1.06 13.89
N ASN A 131 5.11 -0.72 12.89
CA ASN A 131 4.80 0.32 11.91
C ASN A 131 4.07 -0.20 10.66
N LEU A 132 3.74 -1.50 10.63
CA LEU A 132 2.92 -2.12 9.58
C LEU A 132 1.45 -2.14 10.01
N VAL A 133 0.58 -1.55 9.19
CA VAL A 133 -0.88 -1.50 9.40
C VAL A 133 -1.56 -2.03 8.14
N MET A 134 -2.34 -3.09 8.29
CA MET A 134 -3.15 -3.65 7.22
C MET A 134 -4.61 -3.18 7.37
N LEU A 135 -5.17 -2.65 6.29
CA LEU A 135 -6.58 -2.41 6.10
C LEU A 135 -7.13 -3.59 5.30
N PHE A 136 -7.90 -4.43 5.94
CA PHE A 136 -8.51 -5.58 5.29
C PHE A 136 -9.93 -5.24 4.88
N ASP A 137 -10.19 -5.13 3.57
CA ASP A 137 -11.52 -4.97 2.99
C ASP A 137 -12.26 -6.31 3.07
N ASN A 138 -12.94 -6.51 4.19
CA ASN A 138 -13.65 -7.74 4.53
C ASN A 138 -15.09 -7.64 4.04
N ASN A 139 -15.29 -7.84 2.75
CA ASN A 139 -16.61 -7.78 2.10
C ASN A 139 -17.23 -9.15 1.82
N SER A 140 -16.48 -10.24 2.06
CA SER A 140 -16.91 -11.63 1.91
C SER A 140 -17.25 -12.04 0.48
N ILE A 141 -16.75 -11.32 -0.53
CA ILE A 141 -16.99 -11.58 -1.96
C ILE A 141 -15.67 -11.70 -2.71
N SER A 142 -15.57 -12.70 -3.56
CA SER A 142 -14.52 -12.86 -4.56
C SER A 142 -15.10 -12.70 -5.97
N ILE A 143 -14.26 -12.92 -7.00
CA ILE A 143 -14.67 -12.78 -8.40
C ILE A 143 -15.78 -13.76 -8.78
N ASP A 144 -15.77 -14.99 -8.25
CA ASP A 144 -16.70 -16.06 -8.60
C ASP A 144 -17.85 -16.25 -7.59
N GLY A 145 -17.91 -15.43 -6.54
CA GLY A 145 -18.97 -15.53 -5.54
C GLY A 145 -18.52 -15.26 -4.11
N PRO A 146 -19.27 -15.77 -3.12
CA PRO A 146 -18.92 -15.58 -1.72
C PRO A 146 -17.61 -16.31 -1.36
N THR A 147 -16.81 -15.70 -0.48
CA THR A 147 -15.53 -16.27 -0.05
C THR A 147 -15.68 -17.62 0.65
N SER A 148 -16.86 -17.93 1.19
CA SER A 148 -17.18 -19.22 1.81
C SER A 148 -17.06 -20.42 0.88
N LEU A 149 -17.00 -20.20 -0.45
CA LEU A 149 -16.72 -21.25 -1.43
C LEU A 149 -15.26 -21.76 -1.36
N ALA A 150 -14.34 -20.91 -0.87
CA ALA A 150 -12.91 -21.20 -0.92
C ALA A 150 -12.22 -21.12 0.45
N VAL A 151 -12.79 -20.44 1.44
CA VAL A 151 -12.15 -20.24 2.74
C VAL A 151 -13.17 -20.25 3.89
N SER A 152 -12.80 -20.93 4.98
CA SER A 152 -13.56 -21.00 6.23
C SER A 152 -12.78 -20.49 7.44
N ASP A 153 -11.67 -19.79 7.20
CA ASP A 153 -10.77 -19.34 8.25
C ASP A 153 -11.41 -18.34 9.22
N ASN A 154 -11.06 -18.43 10.45
CA ASN A 154 -11.29 -17.38 11.42
C ASN A 154 -10.13 -16.36 11.36
N PHE A 155 -10.31 -15.28 10.64
CA PHE A 155 -9.27 -14.25 10.45
C PHE A 155 -8.73 -13.71 11.78
N LYS A 156 -9.59 -13.48 12.79
CA LYS A 156 -9.12 -13.01 14.10
C LYS A 156 -8.13 -13.99 14.71
N LYS A 157 -8.50 -15.26 14.82
CA LYS A 157 -7.61 -16.29 15.38
C LYS A 157 -6.33 -16.44 14.56
N ARG A 158 -6.42 -16.38 13.23
CA ARG A 158 -5.28 -16.45 12.34
C ARG A 158 -4.27 -15.31 12.60
N PHE A 159 -4.72 -14.06 12.61
CA PHE A 159 -3.85 -12.92 12.87
C PHE A 159 -3.30 -12.91 14.30
N GLU A 160 -4.10 -13.27 15.28
CA GLU A 160 -3.65 -13.41 16.68
C GLU A 160 -2.56 -14.48 16.82
N SER A 161 -2.68 -15.63 16.13
CA SER A 161 -1.66 -16.67 16.11
C SER A 161 -0.35 -16.23 15.44
N TYR A 162 -0.41 -15.33 14.47
CA TYR A 162 0.78 -14.70 13.89
C TYR A 162 1.39 -13.63 14.80
N GLY A 163 0.76 -13.26 15.91
CA GLY A 163 1.26 -12.24 16.83
C GLY A 163 0.88 -10.81 16.43
N TRP A 164 -0.16 -10.65 15.60
CA TRP A 164 -0.72 -9.34 15.22
C TRP A 164 -1.80 -8.88 16.21
N ASP A 165 -2.00 -7.57 16.29
CA ASP A 165 -3.23 -7.00 16.86
C ASP A 165 -4.34 -7.01 15.79
N TYR A 166 -5.52 -7.52 16.17
CA TYR A 166 -6.69 -7.57 15.30
C TYR A 166 -7.79 -6.61 15.79
N MET A 167 -8.31 -5.78 14.90
CA MET A 167 -9.42 -4.88 15.16
C MET A 167 -10.50 -5.06 14.10
N LEU A 168 -11.74 -5.22 14.54
CA LEU A 168 -12.90 -5.30 13.65
C LEU A 168 -13.70 -4.01 13.75
N ILE A 169 -14.04 -3.41 12.61
CA ILE A 169 -14.83 -2.18 12.51
C ILE A 169 -15.87 -2.28 11.40
N ASN A 170 -16.89 -1.44 11.49
CA ASN A 170 -17.73 -1.14 10.35
C ASN A 170 -16.98 -0.20 9.39
N GLY A 171 -16.59 -0.73 8.22
CA GLY A 171 -15.82 -0.01 7.19
C GLY A 171 -16.60 1.14 6.50
N HIS A 172 -17.89 1.29 6.80
CA HIS A 172 -18.73 2.42 6.36
C HIS A 172 -19.00 3.44 7.48
N ASN A 173 -18.42 3.24 8.69
CA ASN A 173 -18.55 4.16 9.81
C ASN A 173 -17.29 5.02 9.96
N GLU A 174 -17.35 6.26 9.51
CA GLU A 174 -16.22 7.21 9.55
C GLU A 174 -15.66 7.42 10.96
N LYS A 175 -16.51 7.43 12.00
CA LYS A 175 -16.06 7.62 13.39
C LYS A 175 -15.24 6.43 13.88
N GLU A 176 -15.68 5.21 13.57
CA GLU A 176 -14.92 3.99 13.89
C GLU A 176 -13.59 3.95 13.16
N ILE A 177 -13.58 4.26 11.85
CA ILE A 177 -12.38 4.33 11.02
C ILE A 177 -11.40 5.32 11.62
N PHE A 178 -11.84 6.55 11.92
CA PHE A 178 -10.98 7.59 12.48
C PHE A 178 -10.41 7.20 13.85
N ALA A 179 -11.25 6.72 14.76
CA ALA A 179 -10.84 6.32 16.11
C ALA A 179 -9.80 5.18 16.04
N THR A 180 -10.04 4.20 15.17
CA THR A 180 -9.14 3.05 15.02
C THR A 180 -7.80 3.46 14.38
N LEU A 181 -7.82 4.29 13.33
CA LEU A 181 -6.60 4.82 12.73
C LEU A 181 -5.79 5.70 13.71
N LYS A 182 -6.44 6.39 14.64
CA LYS A 182 -5.77 7.10 15.73
C LYS A 182 -5.14 6.13 16.75
N LYS A 183 -5.84 5.06 17.12
CA LYS A 183 -5.35 4.04 18.06
C LYS A 183 -4.09 3.34 17.55
N VAL A 184 -4.04 2.97 16.28
CA VAL A 184 -2.90 2.25 15.69
C VAL A 184 -1.63 3.11 15.56
N GLN A 185 -1.70 4.43 15.79
CA GLN A 185 -0.49 5.25 15.81
C GLN A 185 0.48 4.82 16.91
N ASN A 186 -0.02 4.26 18.00
CA ASN A 186 0.73 3.81 19.18
C ASN A 186 0.83 2.27 19.27
N ALA A 187 0.57 1.55 18.20
CA ALA A 187 0.65 0.10 18.16
C ALA A 187 2.05 -0.41 18.57
N LYS A 188 2.08 -1.56 19.22
CA LYS A 188 3.31 -2.26 19.65
C LYS A 188 3.63 -3.47 18.79
N LYS A 189 2.67 -3.90 17.97
CA LYS A 189 2.74 -5.03 17.06
C LYS A 189 2.22 -4.62 15.69
N PRO A 190 2.47 -5.38 14.62
CA PRO A 190 1.74 -5.17 13.38
C PRO A 190 0.24 -5.31 13.63
N THR A 191 -0.55 -4.47 12.98
CA THR A 191 -1.99 -4.39 13.25
C THR A 191 -2.78 -4.61 11.98
N VAL A 192 -3.81 -5.45 12.05
CA VAL A 192 -4.83 -5.57 11.01
C VAL A 192 -6.12 -4.92 11.49
N ILE A 193 -6.68 -4.08 10.65
CA ILE A 193 -8.01 -3.49 10.81
C ILE A 193 -8.92 -4.18 9.79
N SER A 194 -9.74 -5.12 10.25
CA SER A 194 -10.74 -5.79 9.43
C SER A 194 -11.95 -4.88 9.29
N CYS A 195 -12.08 -4.26 8.13
CA CYS A 195 -13.16 -3.34 7.81
C CYS A 195 -14.30 -4.13 7.18
N LYS A 196 -15.38 -4.33 7.92
CA LYS A 196 -16.61 -4.90 7.34
C LYS A 196 -17.18 -3.91 6.36
N THR A 197 -17.17 -4.28 5.08
CA THR A 197 -17.65 -3.46 3.97
C THR A 197 -18.66 -4.22 3.13
N LYS A 198 -19.20 -3.55 2.14
CA LYS A 198 -20.09 -4.12 1.15
C LYS A 198 -19.59 -3.75 -0.23
N ILE A 199 -19.19 -4.76 -1.02
CA ILE A 199 -18.73 -4.53 -2.39
C ILE A 199 -19.82 -3.84 -3.21
N GLY A 200 -19.44 -2.91 -4.10
CA GLY A 200 -20.40 -2.13 -4.88
C GLY A 200 -21.32 -1.24 -4.03
N TYR A 201 -20.83 -0.75 -2.89
CA TYR A 201 -21.59 0.15 -2.01
C TYR A 201 -22.18 1.33 -2.78
N GLY A 202 -23.45 1.63 -2.52
CA GLY A 202 -24.21 2.65 -3.25
C GLY A 202 -24.87 2.17 -4.55
N SER A 203 -24.61 0.93 -4.99
CA SER A 203 -25.27 0.34 -6.16
C SER A 203 -26.56 -0.37 -5.73
N PRO A 204 -27.75 0.05 -6.20
CA PRO A 204 -29.01 -0.60 -5.82
C PRO A 204 -29.08 -2.06 -6.22
N ASN A 205 -28.60 -2.41 -7.42
CA ASN A 205 -28.81 -3.75 -7.99
C ASN A 205 -27.58 -4.65 -7.87
N LYS A 206 -26.37 -4.08 -7.72
CA LYS A 206 -25.11 -4.84 -7.75
C LYS A 206 -24.33 -4.86 -6.43
N SER A 207 -24.79 -4.10 -5.41
CA SER A 207 -24.17 -4.09 -4.10
C SER A 207 -24.24 -5.46 -3.42
N GLY A 208 -23.10 -5.92 -2.89
CA GLY A 208 -22.94 -7.24 -2.25
C GLY A 208 -22.89 -8.42 -3.21
N LYS A 209 -22.72 -8.19 -4.52
CA LYS A 209 -22.67 -9.25 -5.53
C LYS A 209 -21.31 -9.34 -6.22
N ALA A 210 -20.90 -10.56 -6.58
CA ALA A 210 -19.67 -10.79 -7.33
C ALA A 210 -19.62 -10.04 -8.67
N SER A 211 -20.76 -9.74 -9.29
CA SER A 211 -20.88 -8.94 -10.52
C SER A 211 -20.38 -7.48 -10.37
N SER A 212 -20.07 -7.03 -9.14
CA SER A 212 -19.40 -5.75 -8.89
C SER A 212 -17.88 -5.88 -8.81
N HIS A 213 -17.35 -7.12 -8.78
CA HIS A 213 -15.93 -7.36 -8.58
C HIS A 213 -15.18 -7.18 -9.90
N GLY A 214 -14.37 -6.12 -9.99
CA GLY A 214 -13.47 -5.89 -11.11
C GLY A 214 -14.15 -5.62 -12.47
N SER A 215 -15.47 -5.48 -12.51
CA SER A 215 -16.25 -5.30 -13.73
C SER A 215 -16.97 -3.96 -13.77
N PRO A 216 -17.12 -3.34 -14.97
CA PRO A 216 -17.95 -2.14 -15.10
C PRO A 216 -19.39 -2.42 -14.66
N ILE A 217 -19.95 -1.54 -13.84
CA ILE A 217 -21.33 -1.70 -13.37
C ILE A 217 -22.39 -1.37 -14.44
N GLY A 218 -21.98 -0.73 -15.54
CA GLY A 218 -22.82 -0.35 -16.66
C GLY A 218 -23.50 1.03 -16.51
N LEU A 219 -23.80 1.66 -17.63
CA LEU A 219 -24.31 3.04 -17.65
C LEU A 219 -25.64 3.21 -16.92
N GLY A 220 -26.53 2.21 -17.00
CA GLY A 220 -27.80 2.21 -16.28
C GLY A 220 -27.59 2.24 -14.76
N GLU A 221 -26.74 1.35 -14.26
CA GLU A 221 -26.45 1.26 -12.82
C GLU A 221 -25.70 2.49 -12.30
N ILE A 222 -24.78 3.07 -13.12
CA ILE A 222 -24.08 4.33 -12.78
C ILE A 222 -25.08 5.45 -12.50
N LYS A 223 -26.16 5.57 -13.28
CA LYS A 223 -27.21 6.57 -13.03
C LYS A 223 -27.88 6.38 -11.68
N LEU A 224 -28.16 5.13 -11.30
CA LEU A 224 -28.75 4.80 -10.01
C LEU A 224 -27.79 5.07 -8.85
N VAL A 225 -26.53 4.66 -8.96
CA VAL A 225 -25.47 4.95 -7.97
C VAL A 225 -25.35 6.46 -7.75
N ARG A 226 -25.31 7.24 -8.82
CA ARG A 226 -25.23 8.71 -8.72
C ARG A 226 -26.44 9.31 -7.97
N LYS A 227 -27.63 8.75 -8.19
CA LYS A 227 -28.84 9.15 -7.45
C LYS A 227 -28.75 8.81 -5.97
N VAL A 228 -28.30 7.60 -5.62
CA VAL A 228 -28.14 7.15 -4.23
C VAL A 228 -27.10 7.98 -3.49
N LEU A 229 -25.98 8.31 -4.16
CA LEU A 229 -24.89 9.09 -3.58
C LEU A 229 -25.09 10.62 -3.73
N ASP A 230 -26.23 11.06 -4.25
CA ASP A 230 -26.55 12.47 -4.55
C ASP A 230 -25.46 13.20 -5.35
N TRP A 231 -24.84 12.49 -6.30
CA TRP A 231 -23.78 13.03 -7.13
C TRP A 231 -24.32 13.58 -8.45
N LYS A 232 -24.40 14.92 -8.56
CA LYS A 232 -25.04 15.63 -9.67
C LYS A 232 -24.07 16.12 -10.75
N HIS A 233 -22.76 16.05 -10.48
CA HIS A 233 -21.75 16.61 -11.41
C HIS A 233 -21.50 15.68 -12.60
N LYS A 234 -21.06 16.25 -13.72
CA LYS A 234 -20.73 15.48 -14.93
C LYS A 234 -19.57 14.51 -14.67
N PRO A 235 -19.39 13.46 -15.49
CA PRO A 235 -18.22 12.59 -15.41
C PRO A 235 -16.92 13.41 -15.45
N PHE A 236 -15.97 13.08 -14.57
CA PHE A 236 -14.68 13.75 -14.40
C PHE A 236 -14.75 15.23 -13.96
N GLU A 237 -15.93 15.75 -13.66
CA GLU A 237 -16.09 17.06 -13.06
C GLU A 237 -15.97 16.95 -11.53
N ILE A 238 -15.01 17.68 -10.97
CA ILE A 238 -14.78 17.73 -9.52
C ILE A 238 -15.07 19.15 -9.05
N PRO A 239 -16.07 19.37 -8.18
CA PRO A 239 -16.34 20.69 -7.64
C PRO A 239 -15.10 21.31 -6.99
N LYS A 240 -14.86 22.59 -7.25
CA LYS A 240 -13.68 23.31 -6.69
C LYS A 240 -13.61 23.22 -5.17
N SER A 241 -14.76 23.28 -4.47
CA SER A 241 -14.83 23.14 -3.02
C SER A 241 -14.27 21.79 -2.55
N ILE A 242 -14.74 20.68 -3.15
CA ILE A 242 -14.28 19.32 -2.84
C ILE A 242 -12.79 19.17 -3.18
N LEU A 243 -12.38 19.60 -4.38
CA LEU A 243 -10.98 19.52 -4.78
C LEU A 243 -10.06 20.29 -3.82
N ASN A 244 -10.48 21.47 -3.38
CA ASN A 244 -9.71 22.29 -2.44
C ASN A 244 -9.53 21.60 -1.09
N GLU A 245 -10.54 20.90 -0.56
CA GLU A 245 -10.41 20.14 0.68
C GLU A 245 -9.38 18.98 0.53
N TRP A 246 -9.43 18.25 -0.57
CA TRP A 246 -8.42 17.23 -0.86
C TRP A 246 -7.01 17.83 -1.00
N ARG A 247 -6.86 18.99 -1.64
CA ARG A 247 -5.58 19.72 -1.74
C ARG A 247 -5.07 20.18 -0.38
N LYS A 248 -5.96 20.61 0.51
CA LYS A 248 -5.59 20.93 1.90
C LYS A 248 -5.03 19.69 2.63
N ILE A 249 -5.66 18.52 2.44
CA ILE A 249 -5.15 17.26 2.98
C ILE A 249 -3.75 16.97 2.44
N GLY A 250 -3.54 17.04 1.12
CA GLY A 250 -2.23 16.85 0.50
C GLY A 250 -1.15 17.80 1.02
N ASN A 251 -1.52 19.03 1.33
CA ASN A 251 -0.59 20.04 1.83
C ASN A 251 -0.23 19.90 3.33
N LYS A 252 -0.98 19.14 4.12
CA LYS A 252 -0.70 18.96 5.56
C LYS A 252 0.71 18.44 5.84
N GLY A 253 1.23 17.58 4.97
CA GLY A 253 2.56 17.00 5.11
C GLY A 253 3.71 17.95 4.81
N ALA A 254 3.46 19.10 4.18
CA ALA A 254 4.52 20.03 3.75
C ALA A 254 5.34 20.57 4.93
N LYS A 255 4.68 20.95 6.05
CA LYS A 255 5.36 21.41 7.27
C LYS A 255 6.24 20.32 7.88
N LEU A 256 5.72 19.09 7.96
CA LEU A 256 6.46 17.94 8.48
C LEU A 256 7.67 17.62 7.60
N ASN A 257 7.49 17.64 6.27
CA ASN A 257 8.58 17.42 5.33
C ASN A 257 9.64 18.53 5.42
N SER A 258 9.26 19.79 5.57
CA SER A 258 10.19 20.90 5.74
C SER A 258 11.01 20.77 7.03
N ALA A 259 10.36 20.46 8.16
CA ALA A 259 11.05 20.24 9.44
C ALA A 259 12.02 19.05 9.35
N TRP A 260 11.58 17.94 8.77
CA TRP A 260 12.42 16.76 8.52
C TRP A 260 13.61 17.07 7.60
N SER A 261 13.41 17.87 6.56
CA SER A 261 14.48 18.24 5.61
C SER A 261 15.63 19.00 6.28
N LYS A 262 15.35 19.78 7.33
CA LYS A 262 16.40 20.45 8.11
C LYS A 262 17.27 19.44 8.88
N ILE A 263 16.65 18.41 9.44
CA ILE A 263 17.36 17.32 10.14
C ILE A 263 18.15 16.48 9.13
N TYR A 264 17.52 16.11 8.02
CA TYR A 264 18.15 15.36 6.95
C TYR A 264 19.41 16.05 6.41
N LYS A 265 19.35 17.36 6.13
CA LYS A 265 20.52 18.13 5.66
C LYS A 265 21.70 18.05 6.63
N ARG A 266 21.44 18.15 7.95
CA ARG A 266 22.50 18.01 8.98
C ARG A 266 23.10 16.61 9.04
N LYS A 267 22.31 15.59 8.74
CA LYS A 267 22.74 14.18 8.77
C LYS A 267 23.06 13.60 7.39
N LYS A 268 23.13 14.45 6.35
CA LYS A 268 23.28 14.00 4.96
C LYS A 268 24.43 13.06 4.76
N ASN A 269 25.61 13.33 5.34
CA ASN A 269 26.79 12.48 5.21
C ASN A 269 26.55 11.06 5.76
N LEU A 270 25.83 10.92 6.88
CA LEU A 270 25.44 9.62 7.45
C LEU A 270 24.49 8.88 6.51
N VAL A 271 23.49 9.59 6.00
CA VAL A 271 22.51 9.01 5.07
C VAL A 271 23.21 8.56 3.79
N ASP A 272 24.04 9.42 3.18
CA ASP A 272 24.80 9.10 1.99
C ASP A 272 25.70 7.87 2.21
N LYS A 273 26.34 7.75 3.38
CA LYS A 273 27.16 6.57 3.72
C LYS A 273 26.34 5.27 3.75
N VAL A 274 25.09 5.32 4.24
CA VAL A 274 24.22 4.15 4.32
C VAL A 274 23.71 3.75 2.93
N PHE A 275 23.40 4.73 2.06
CA PHE A 275 22.87 4.49 0.72
C PHE A 275 23.92 4.41 -0.38
N LYS A 276 25.14 4.89 -0.16
CA LYS A 276 26.27 4.69 -1.06
C LYS A 276 26.79 3.25 -0.97
N ASN A 277 26.04 2.35 -1.55
CA ASN A 277 26.44 0.96 -1.63
C ASN A 277 27.46 0.78 -2.77
N ASN A 278 28.64 0.29 -2.42
CA ASN A 278 29.63 -0.20 -3.41
C ASN A 278 29.26 -1.63 -3.87
N PHE A 279 27.96 -1.90 -4.10
CA PHE A 279 27.47 -3.22 -4.50
C PHE A 279 28.21 -3.75 -5.73
N SER A 280 28.40 -2.91 -6.75
CA SER A 280 29.17 -3.28 -7.96
C SER A 280 30.64 -3.65 -7.65
N LYS A 281 31.24 -2.98 -6.66
CA LYS A 281 32.61 -3.29 -6.24
C LYS A 281 32.67 -4.62 -5.45
N ALA A 282 31.72 -4.83 -4.56
CA ALA A 282 31.59 -6.07 -3.79
C ALA A 282 31.34 -7.28 -4.72
N LEU A 283 30.41 -7.17 -5.67
CA LEU A 283 30.14 -8.20 -6.67
C LEU A 283 31.38 -8.53 -7.53
N LYS A 284 32.13 -7.50 -7.99
CA LYS A 284 33.34 -7.71 -8.75
C LYS A 284 34.42 -8.44 -7.93
N SER A 285 34.59 -8.05 -6.67
CA SER A 285 35.52 -8.70 -5.75
C SER A 285 35.14 -10.16 -5.53
N GLU A 286 33.85 -10.44 -5.24
CA GLU A 286 33.38 -11.80 -4.99
C GLU A 286 33.47 -12.69 -6.24
N LYS A 287 33.13 -12.16 -7.42
CA LYS A 287 33.35 -12.86 -8.69
C LYS A 287 34.81 -13.23 -8.89
N GLN A 288 35.73 -12.31 -8.60
CA GLN A 288 37.16 -12.59 -8.73
C GLN A 288 37.62 -13.66 -7.72
N ASN A 289 37.14 -13.60 -6.48
CA ASN A 289 37.47 -14.62 -5.46
C ASN A 289 36.92 -16.00 -5.86
N SER A 290 35.68 -16.08 -6.30
CA SER A 290 35.07 -17.34 -6.76
C SER A 290 35.79 -17.95 -7.97
N LEU A 291 36.24 -17.11 -8.92
CA LEU A 291 37.04 -17.57 -10.06
C LEU A 291 38.43 -18.08 -9.66
N ARG A 292 39.08 -17.45 -8.67
CA ARG A 292 40.38 -17.88 -8.15
C ARG A 292 40.28 -19.20 -7.41
N GLU A 293 39.22 -19.39 -6.62
CA GLU A 293 39.04 -20.61 -5.84
C GLU A 293 38.68 -21.83 -6.69
N ASN A 294 38.15 -21.62 -7.90
CA ASN A 294 37.74 -22.65 -8.87
C ASN A 294 36.95 -23.83 -8.24
N LYS A 295 36.10 -23.53 -7.25
CA LYS A 295 35.35 -24.53 -6.53
C LYS A 295 33.97 -24.71 -7.15
N SER A 296 33.56 -25.95 -7.37
CA SER A 296 32.19 -26.28 -7.67
C SER A 296 31.32 -26.06 -6.41
N LEU A 297 30.33 -25.19 -6.50
CA LEU A 297 29.40 -24.85 -5.39
C LEU A 297 27.99 -25.27 -5.74
N ALA A 298 27.27 -25.80 -4.74
CA ALA A 298 25.83 -25.95 -4.85
C ALA A 298 25.18 -24.55 -5.03
N SER A 299 24.14 -24.45 -5.86
CA SER A 299 23.48 -23.16 -6.17
C SER A 299 23.04 -22.37 -4.93
N ARG A 300 22.53 -23.05 -3.89
CA ARG A 300 22.18 -22.39 -2.62
C ARG A 300 23.40 -21.79 -1.91
N LYS A 301 24.58 -22.45 -1.98
CA LYS A 301 25.80 -21.91 -1.35
C LYS A 301 26.33 -20.72 -2.13
N ALA A 302 26.24 -20.77 -3.46
CA ALA A 302 26.54 -19.62 -4.32
C ALA A 302 25.62 -18.43 -4.01
N SER A 303 24.31 -18.67 -3.81
CA SER A 303 23.37 -17.64 -3.42
C SER A 303 23.70 -17.05 -2.04
N GLU A 304 24.00 -17.88 -1.04
CA GLU A 304 24.41 -17.44 0.30
C GLU A 304 25.66 -16.53 0.26
N LEU A 305 26.64 -16.88 -0.55
CA LEU A 305 27.88 -16.09 -0.67
C LEU A 305 27.70 -14.78 -1.45
N THR A 306 26.61 -14.66 -2.20
CA THR A 306 26.29 -13.45 -2.99
C THR A 306 25.51 -12.42 -2.17
N LEU A 307 24.81 -12.85 -1.13
CA LEU A 307 24.02 -12.00 -0.23
C LEU A 307 24.87 -11.43 0.91
#